data_02f72e30721e7208d04f737ad7af5101
#
_entry.id   02f72e30721e7208d04f737ad7af5101
#
_cell.length_a   1.000
_cell.length_b   1.000
_cell.length_c   1.000
_cell.angle_alpha   90.00
_cell.angle_beta   90.00
_cell.angle_gamma   90.00
#
_symmetry.space_group_name_H-M   'P 1'
#
loop_
_entity.id
_entity.type
_entity.pdbx_description
1 polymer ?
#
loop_
_entity_poly.entity_id
_entity_poly.type
_entity_poly.pdbx_seq_one_letter_code
_entity_poly.pdbx_strand_id
1 'polypeptide(L)'
;MNFSGKKVMASALAGIVAAGMLVSPAYAGTSKTAKTTKSAKSEKKEETRNGFQLDDKTGEWHMYVDGEIAKDYYGIDQNIYGWWRIEQGDVNFDSMSVEANPYGWWKLNGGKVDFDYTGLAANEYGWWYIHEGMVDFDHFGLEQNEYGWFRIESGKVNFDFNGLAANEYGWWYLQGGRVDFDYTGLAANENGTWYVRNGQIDFSYNGHVKIDGKQYLVKGGQVSQEAYIWPLDGYTRLSDTFGERICPFHGKEFHDGVDIPAPGGINIMASASGVVTKATYSSSFGNNITIDHGNGVETMYLHCSALAVEEGDHVEQGQVIAYVGTTGSSTGNHLDFRFKVNGEYVDPLSMVQP
;
A
#
# COMPACT_ATOMS: atom_id res chain seq x y z
N MET A 1 26.09 14.34 -9.96
CA MET A 1 25.16 15.47 -10.12
C MET A 1 24.36 15.57 -8.84
N ASN A 2 24.50 16.72 -8.13
CA ASN A 2 23.94 16.94 -6.80
C ASN A 2 22.42 17.13 -6.90
N PHE A 3 21.65 16.31 -6.22
CA PHE A 3 20.24 16.58 -5.95
C PHE A 3 20.11 17.34 -4.63
N SER A 4 19.82 18.63 -4.75
CA SER A 4 19.46 19.53 -3.66
C SER A 4 18.07 19.17 -3.15
N GLY A 5 17.98 18.70 -1.91
CA GLY A 5 16.71 18.46 -1.23
C GLY A 5 15.97 19.76 -0.94
N LYS A 6 14.77 19.91 -1.45
CA LYS A 6 13.80 20.91 -0.98
C LYS A 6 13.12 20.36 0.28
N LYS A 7 13.49 20.96 1.43
CA LYS A 7 12.75 20.80 2.67
C LYS A 7 11.37 21.46 2.51
N VAL A 8 10.32 20.66 2.59
CA VAL A 8 8.97 21.15 2.84
C VAL A 8 8.88 21.42 4.35
N MET A 9 8.73 22.68 4.72
CA MET A 9 8.44 23.08 6.10
C MET A 9 6.98 22.69 6.41
N ALA A 10 6.81 21.72 7.29
CA ALA A 10 5.56 21.57 8.03
C ALA A 10 5.58 22.59 9.17
N SER A 11 4.58 23.45 9.18
CA SER A 11 4.37 24.44 10.24
C SER A 11 3.99 23.71 11.53
N ALA A 12 4.92 23.65 12.48
CA ALA A 12 4.64 23.22 13.83
C ALA A 12 3.86 24.33 14.55
N LEU A 13 2.59 24.08 14.86
CA LEU A 13 1.92 24.79 15.94
C LEU A 13 2.46 24.22 17.26
N ALA A 14 3.34 24.98 17.88
CA ALA A 14 3.81 24.71 19.23
C ALA A 14 2.67 24.99 20.21
N GLY A 15 1.99 23.93 20.63
CA GLY A 15 1.18 23.93 21.83
C GLY A 15 2.11 23.72 23.03
N ILE A 16 2.26 24.76 23.86
CA ILE A 16 2.97 24.72 25.13
C ILE A 16 2.20 23.76 26.04
N VAL A 17 2.69 22.56 26.25
CA VAL A 17 2.26 21.72 27.38
C VAL A 17 3.13 22.14 28.57
N ALA A 18 2.57 23.00 29.40
CA ALA A 18 3.11 23.28 30.73
C ALA A 18 3.02 21.98 31.54
N ALA A 19 4.17 21.50 32.01
CA ALA A 19 4.25 20.48 33.04
C ALA A 19 3.59 21.00 34.32
N GLY A 20 2.29 20.80 34.44
CA GLY A 20 1.54 21.03 35.66
C GLY A 20 1.57 19.75 36.46
N MET A 21 2.32 19.71 37.55
CA MET A 21 2.09 18.77 38.64
C MET A 21 0.65 18.94 39.13
N LEU A 22 -0.21 18.01 38.76
CA LEU A 22 -1.58 17.96 39.30
C LEU A 22 -1.51 17.40 40.72
N VAL A 23 -1.46 18.33 41.65
CA VAL A 23 -1.80 18.08 43.05
C VAL A 23 -3.30 17.79 43.09
N SER A 24 -3.67 16.66 43.64
CA SER A 24 -5.07 16.29 43.92
C SER A 24 -5.76 17.43 44.71
N PRO A 25 -7.02 17.76 44.41
CA PRO A 25 -7.74 18.73 45.21
C PRO A 25 -7.99 18.17 46.60
N ALA A 26 -7.18 18.56 47.54
CA ALA A 26 -7.49 18.39 48.94
C ALA A 26 -8.65 19.31 49.27
N TYR A 27 -9.73 18.76 49.81
CA TYR A 27 -10.87 19.50 50.32
C TYR A 27 -10.40 20.40 51.45
N ALA A 28 -10.29 21.70 51.20
CA ALA A 28 -9.86 22.69 52.17
C ALA A 28 -11.02 23.02 53.15
N GLY A 29 -11.00 22.40 54.29
CA GLY A 29 -11.80 22.80 55.42
C GLY A 29 -11.16 24.02 56.08
N THR A 30 -11.86 25.15 56.13
CA THR A 30 -11.44 26.39 56.78
C THR A 30 -11.30 26.25 58.30
N SER A 31 -10.07 26.40 58.80
CA SER A 31 -9.77 26.51 60.26
C SER A 31 -10.17 27.87 60.78
N LYS A 32 -11.11 27.95 61.71
CA LYS A 32 -11.31 29.07 62.63
C LYS A 32 -10.72 28.69 63.98
N THR A 33 -9.71 29.41 64.40
CA THR A 33 -9.10 29.43 65.72
C THR A 33 -10.08 29.87 66.79
N ALA A 34 -10.32 29.04 67.81
CA ALA A 34 -10.77 29.52 69.12
C ALA A 34 -10.16 28.63 70.24
N LYS A 35 -9.44 29.29 71.14
CA LYS A 35 -8.95 28.70 72.40
C LYS A 35 -10.11 28.39 73.28
N THR A 36 -10.17 27.23 73.94
CA THR A 36 -10.24 27.09 75.40
C THR A 36 -10.31 25.62 75.85
N THR A 37 -9.49 25.35 76.83
CA THR A 37 -9.36 24.14 77.62
C THR A 37 -10.67 23.54 78.15
N LYS A 38 -10.83 22.20 77.97
CA LYS A 38 -11.31 21.24 78.97
C LYS A 38 -11.19 19.81 78.43
N SER A 39 -10.58 18.95 79.23
CA SER A 39 -10.44 17.52 78.98
C SER A 39 -11.80 16.86 78.68
N ALA A 40 -11.94 16.29 77.48
CA ALA A 40 -12.96 15.34 77.14
C ALA A 40 -12.27 14.21 76.38
N LYS A 41 -12.53 12.96 76.74
CA LYS A 41 -12.16 11.74 76.01
C LYS A 41 -12.40 11.99 74.51
N SER A 42 -11.33 12.02 73.71
CA SER A 42 -11.47 12.04 72.29
C SER A 42 -11.94 10.67 71.83
N GLU A 43 -13.21 10.51 71.56
CA GLU A 43 -13.66 9.50 70.62
C GLU A 43 -12.96 9.82 69.30
N LYS A 44 -12.00 8.94 68.89
CA LYS A 44 -11.40 8.94 67.58
C LYS A 44 -12.56 8.69 66.62
N LYS A 45 -13.09 9.74 66.00
CA LYS A 45 -14.01 9.61 64.86
C LYS A 45 -13.19 8.82 63.83
N GLU A 46 -13.49 7.53 63.64
CA GLU A 46 -12.93 6.75 62.54
C GLU A 46 -13.18 7.53 61.27
N GLU A 47 -12.13 7.94 60.61
CA GLU A 47 -12.21 8.66 59.36
C GLU A 47 -12.79 7.66 58.32
N THR A 48 -13.96 7.95 57.78
CA THR A 48 -14.68 7.08 56.86
C THR A 48 -13.79 6.83 55.65
N ARG A 49 -13.48 5.59 55.32
CA ARG A 49 -12.62 5.21 54.18
C ARG A 49 -13.28 5.67 52.88
N ASN A 50 -12.54 6.34 52.02
CA ASN A 50 -12.98 6.73 50.69
C ASN A 50 -11.78 6.66 49.72
N GLY A 51 -12.02 6.19 48.46
CA GLY A 51 -10.99 6.04 47.44
C GLY A 51 -10.26 4.69 47.53
N PHE A 52 -9.21 4.56 46.73
CA PHE A 52 -8.45 3.30 46.61
C PHE A 52 -7.44 3.15 47.76
N GLN A 53 -7.75 2.28 48.71
CA GLN A 53 -7.02 2.14 49.96
C GLN A 53 -6.70 0.67 50.31
N LEU A 54 -5.62 0.48 51.06
CA LEU A 54 -5.23 -0.82 51.61
C LEU A 54 -6.14 -1.18 52.82
N ASP A 55 -6.64 -2.38 52.81
CA ASP A 55 -7.27 -2.95 54.01
C ASP A 55 -6.19 -3.55 54.92
N ASP A 56 -5.98 -2.94 56.08
CA ASP A 56 -4.95 -3.34 57.03
C ASP A 56 -5.18 -4.75 57.64
N LYS A 57 -6.41 -5.28 57.48
CA LYS A 57 -6.75 -6.63 58.04
C LYS A 57 -6.48 -7.73 57.04
N THR A 58 -6.80 -7.48 55.75
CA THR A 58 -6.62 -8.47 54.68
C THR A 58 -5.30 -8.31 53.96
N GLY A 59 -4.72 -7.10 53.95
CA GLY A 59 -3.56 -6.73 53.13
C GLY A 59 -3.91 -6.52 51.65
N GLU A 60 -5.19 -6.38 51.34
CA GLU A 60 -5.68 -6.19 49.97
C GLU A 60 -6.06 -4.74 49.70
N TRP A 61 -6.01 -4.33 48.44
CA TRP A 61 -6.39 -3.00 48.00
C TRP A 61 -7.81 -2.98 47.46
N HIS A 62 -8.65 -2.08 48.02
CA HIS A 62 -10.05 -1.94 47.65
C HIS A 62 -10.39 -0.47 47.37
N MET A 63 -11.38 -0.27 46.49
CA MET A 63 -12.05 1.02 46.31
C MET A 63 -13.16 1.15 47.35
N TYR A 64 -13.10 2.16 48.20
CA TYR A 64 -14.07 2.48 49.24
C TYR A 64 -14.92 3.70 48.91
N VAL A 65 -16.17 3.63 49.22
CA VAL A 65 -17.12 4.76 49.23
C VAL A 65 -17.88 4.70 50.57
N ASP A 66 -17.81 5.77 51.34
CA ASP A 66 -18.47 5.91 52.67
C ASP A 66 -18.15 4.76 53.64
N GLY A 67 -16.92 4.22 53.56
CA GLY A 67 -16.43 3.17 54.46
C GLY A 67 -16.69 1.74 53.97
N GLU A 68 -17.47 1.54 52.94
CA GLU A 68 -17.79 0.25 52.37
C GLU A 68 -17.03 0.03 51.03
N ILE A 69 -16.74 -1.24 50.67
CA ILE A 69 -16.16 -1.57 49.38
C ILE A 69 -17.20 -1.25 48.29
N ALA A 70 -16.81 -0.43 47.33
CA ALA A 70 -17.65 0.05 46.24
C ALA A 70 -17.90 -1.02 45.17
N LYS A 71 -18.84 -1.94 45.40
CA LYS A 71 -19.12 -3.10 44.55
C LYS A 71 -19.67 -2.75 43.17
N ASP A 72 -20.07 -1.53 42.93
CA ASP A 72 -20.50 -0.96 41.64
C ASP A 72 -19.42 -0.14 40.94
N TYR A 73 -18.21 -0.06 41.54
CA TYR A 73 -17.07 0.63 40.92
C TYR A 73 -16.31 -0.26 39.95
N TYR A 74 -16.13 0.28 38.71
CA TYR A 74 -15.31 -0.28 37.64
C TYR A 74 -14.43 0.83 37.06
N GLY A 75 -13.09 0.62 37.00
CA GLY A 75 -12.21 1.65 36.47
C GLY A 75 -10.74 1.31 36.61
N ILE A 76 -9.89 2.26 36.26
CA ILE A 76 -8.44 2.23 36.53
C ILE A 76 -8.14 3.35 37.51
N ASP A 77 -7.57 3.03 38.64
CA ASP A 77 -7.20 4.00 39.66
C ASP A 77 -5.79 3.77 40.21
N GLN A 78 -5.24 4.80 40.86
CA GLN A 78 -3.84 4.85 41.27
C GLN A 78 -3.67 4.65 42.80
N ASN A 79 -2.68 3.83 43.17
CA ASN A 79 -2.12 3.78 44.52
C ASN A 79 -0.59 4.02 44.49
N ILE A 80 0.10 3.85 45.63
CA ILE A 80 1.55 4.06 45.71
C ILE A 80 2.39 3.07 44.90
N TYR A 81 1.78 1.99 44.40
CA TYR A 81 2.46 0.96 43.59
C TYR A 81 2.16 1.08 42.09
N GLY A 82 1.26 1.99 41.69
CA GLY A 82 0.92 2.23 40.30
C GLY A 82 -0.57 2.36 40.02
N TRP A 83 -0.94 2.19 38.77
CA TRP A 83 -2.32 2.25 38.29
C TRP A 83 -2.87 0.84 38.10
N TRP A 84 -4.07 0.58 38.62
CA TRP A 84 -4.63 -0.76 38.71
C TRP A 84 -6.09 -0.80 38.20
N ARG A 85 -6.43 -1.88 37.52
CA ARG A 85 -7.80 -2.19 37.13
C ARG A 85 -8.60 -2.63 38.36
N ILE A 86 -9.70 -1.96 38.58
CA ILE A 86 -10.61 -2.24 39.70
C ILE A 86 -11.95 -2.68 39.11
N GLU A 87 -12.46 -3.80 39.60
CA GLU A 87 -13.76 -4.35 39.26
C GLU A 87 -14.52 -4.71 40.53
N GLN A 88 -15.77 -4.20 40.64
CA GLN A 88 -16.59 -4.42 41.83
C GLN A 88 -15.87 -4.02 43.12
N GLY A 89 -15.06 -2.96 43.03
CA GLY A 89 -14.29 -2.44 44.15
C GLY A 89 -12.98 -3.16 44.48
N ASP A 90 -12.68 -4.28 43.82
CA ASP A 90 -11.49 -5.09 44.06
C ASP A 90 -10.50 -4.98 42.89
N VAL A 91 -9.19 -5.18 43.12
CA VAL A 91 -8.20 -5.20 42.04
C VAL A 91 -8.40 -6.47 41.21
N ASN A 92 -8.57 -6.28 39.88
CA ASN A 92 -8.62 -7.39 38.94
C ASN A 92 -7.21 -7.68 38.40
N PHE A 93 -6.54 -8.67 38.95
CA PHE A 93 -5.19 -9.09 38.55
C PHE A 93 -5.16 -9.89 37.23
N ASP A 94 -6.30 -10.32 36.72
CA ASP A 94 -6.36 -11.13 35.49
C ASP A 94 -6.47 -10.27 34.20
N SER A 95 -6.68 -8.95 34.35
CA SER A 95 -6.84 -8.08 33.18
C SER A 95 -5.53 -7.90 32.42
N MET A 96 -5.58 -8.23 31.11
CA MET A 96 -4.46 -8.15 30.16
C MET A 96 -4.78 -7.26 28.96
N SER A 97 -5.92 -6.59 28.95
CA SER A 97 -6.47 -5.86 27.80
C SER A 97 -5.98 -4.42 27.71
N VAL A 98 -6.60 -3.65 26.83
CA VAL A 98 -6.47 -2.20 26.74
C VAL A 98 -7.76 -1.57 27.28
N GLU A 99 -7.64 -0.81 28.36
CA GLU A 99 -8.77 -0.24 29.10
C GLU A 99 -8.70 1.27 29.18
N ALA A 100 -9.85 1.93 29.22
CA ALA A 100 -9.93 3.38 29.28
C ALA A 100 -10.18 3.92 30.70
N ASN A 101 -9.62 5.10 30.97
CA ASN A 101 -10.01 5.96 32.06
C ASN A 101 -10.10 7.42 31.58
N PRO A 102 -10.42 8.42 32.43
CA PRO A 102 -10.50 9.83 31.99
C PRO A 102 -9.21 10.43 31.41
N TYR A 103 -8.07 9.78 31.60
CA TYR A 103 -6.75 10.27 31.17
C TYR A 103 -6.27 9.61 29.88
N GLY A 104 -6.89 8.50 29.44
CA GLY A 104 -6.49 7.78 28.23
C GLY A 104 -6.88 6.32 28.20
N TRP A 105 -6.33 5.61 27.22
CA TRP A 105 -6.47 4.16 27.07
C TRP A 105 -5.14 3.50 27.40
N TRP A 106 -5.15 2.53 28.30
CA TRP A 106 -3.95 1.99 28.92
C TRP A 106 -3.83 0.49 28.70
N LYS A 107 -2.64 0.03 28.38
CA LYS A 107 -2.32 -1.41 28.33
C LYS A 107 -2.16 -1.93 29.75
N LEU A 108 -2.92 -2.97 30.06
CA LEU A 108 -2.85 -3.68 31.34
C LEU A 108 -2.07 -4.99 31.20
N ASN A 109 -1.33 -5.32 32.23
CA ASN A 109 -0.61 -6.57 32.40
C ASN A 109 -0.78 -7.05 33.84
N GLY A 110 -1.57 -8.14 34.04
CA GLY A 110 -1.90 -8.59 35.37
C GLY A 110 -2.64 -7.54 36.20
N GLY A 111 -3.59 -6.82 35.57
CA GLY A 111 -4.39 -5.78 36.20
C GLY A 111 -3.67 -4.46 36.43
N LYS A 112 -2.36 -4.37 36.23
CA LYS A 112 -1.57 -3.14 36.37
C LYS A 112 -1.31 -2.50 35.02
N VAL A 113 -1.32 -1.15 34.96
CA VAL A 113 -0.87 -0.44 33.76
C VAL A 113 0.61 -0.72 33.53
N ASP A 114 0.92 -1.20 32.33
CA ASP A 114 2.27 -1.54 31.89
C ASP A 114 2.88 -0.39 31.11
N PHE A 115 3.53 0.53 31.79
CA PHE A 115 4.17 1.72 31.18
C PHE A 115 5.40 1.39 30.34
N ASP A 116 5.95 0.18 30.47
CA ASP A 116 7.11 -0.24 29.67
C ASP A 116 6.68 -0.84 28.32
N TYR A 117 5.38 -1.10 28.13
CA TYR A 117 4.89 -1.72 26.91
C TYR A 117 4.81 -0.73 25.76
N THR A 118 5.43 -1.09 24.62
CA THR A 118 5.27 -0.43 23.32
C THR A 118 5.01 -1.49 22.26
N GLY A 119 3.97 -1.31 21.44
CA GLY A 119 3.58 -2.26 20.41
C GLY A 119 2.08 -2.36 20.21
N LEU A 120 1.62 -3.42 19.52
CA LEU A 120 0.20 -3.63 19.23
C LEU A 120 -0.48 -4.44 20.33
N ALA A 121 -1.60 -3.93 20.84
CA ALA A 121 -2.45 -4.63 21.78
C ALA A 121 -3.93 -4.48 21.41
N ALA A 122 -4.77 -5.47 21.78
CA ALA A 122 -6.17 -5.50 21.40
C ALA A 122 -7.11 -5.35 22.59
N ASN A 123 -8.33 -4.85 22.29
CA ASN A 123 -9.51 -4.94 23.14
C ASN A 123 -10.76 -5.23 22.27
N GLU A 124 -11.96 -5.14 22.83
CA GLU A 124 -13.22 -5.38 22.12
C GLU A 124 -13.46 -4.42 20.92
N TYR A 125 -12.80 -3.24 20.91
CA TYR A 125 -12.94 -2.22 19.86
C TYR A 125 -11.91 -2.35 18.75
N GLY A 126 -10.90 -3.22 18.89
CA GLY A 126 -9.89 -3.48 17.86
C GLY A 126 -8.47 -3.58 18.39
N TRP A 127 -7.52 -3.45 17.46
CA TRP A 127 -6.09 -3.45 17.74
C TRP A 127 -5.58 -2.01 17.75
N TRP A 128 -4.75 -1.69 18.76
CA TRP A 128 -4.26 -0.35 19.03
C TRP A 128 -2.74 -0.33 19.15
N TYR A 129 -2.13 0.73 18.65
CA TYR A 129 -0.71 0.99 18.91
C TYR A 129 -0.55 1.66 20.28
N ILE A 130 0.25 1.03 21.11
CA ILE A 130 0.56 1.47 22.46
C ILE A 130 1.98 2.03 22.48
N HIS A 131 2.16 3.18 23.05
CA HIS A 131 3.45 3.79 23.29
C HIS A 131 3.58 4.10 24.80
N GLU A 132 4.60 3.52 25.45
CA GLU A 132 4.81 3.68 26.90
C GLU A 132 3.52 3.45 27.72
N GLY A 133 2.85 2.36 27.42
CA GLY A 133 1.64 1.89 28.13
C GLY A 133 0.33 2.55 27.73
N MET A 134 0.33 3.60 26.92
CA MET A 134 -0.87 4.34 26.50
C MET A 134 -1.10 4.23 24.99
N VAL A 135 -2.38 4.19 24.56
CA VAL A 135 -2.72 4.28 23.15
C VAL A 135 -2.26 5.62 22.58
N ASP A 136 -1.42 5.58 21.56
CA ASP A 136 -1.01 6.76 20.81
C ASP A 136 -1.95 6.97 19.60
N PHE A 137 -2.96 7.82 19.77
CA PHE A 137 -3.93 8.14 18.72
C PHE A 137 -3.35 8.98 17.57
N ASP A 138 -2.17 9.57 17.73
CA ASP A 138 -1.50 10.35 16.68
C ASP A 138 -0.57 9.48 15.83
N HIS A 139 -0.42 8.19 16.16
CA HIS A 139 0.46 7.28 15.44
C HIS A 139 -0.11 6.85 14.09
N PHE A 140 0.75 6.92 13.05
CA PHE A 140 0.52 6.43 11.68
C PHE A 140 1.74 5.67 11.21
N GLY A 141 1.57 4.51 10.60
CA GLY A 141 2.69 3.76 10.09
C GLY A 141 2.41 2.29 9.82
N LEU A 142 3.48 1.49 9.77
CA LEU A 142 3.42 0.03 9.77
C LEU A 142 4.09 -0.47 11.03
N GLU A 143 3.33 -1.20 11.82
CA GLU A 143 3.80 -1.79 13.08
C GLU A 143 3.70 -3.31 13.07
N GLN A 144 4.64 -3.96 13.75
CA GLN A 144 4.75 -5.42 13.78
C GLN A 144 4.31 -5.99 15.12
N ASN A 145 3.65 -7.16 15.04
CA ASN A 145 3.51 -8.08 16.17
C ASN A 145 3.78 -9.52 15.72
N GLU A 146 3.47 -10.50 16.56
CA GLU A 146 3.62 -11.94 16.28
C GLU A 146 2.80 -12.45 15.07
N TYR A 147 1.76 -11.70 14.64
CA TYR A 147 0.91 -12.05 13.50
C TYR A 147 1.33 -11.38 12.19
N GLY A 148 2.26 -10.42 12.22
CA GLY A 148 2.78 -9.73 11.03
C GLY A 148 2.88 -8.22 11.16
N TRP A 149 3.00 -7.54 10.03
CA TRP A 149 3.04 -6.09 9.93
C TRP A 149 1.65 -5.54 9.57
N PHE A 150 1.21 -4.52 10.27
CA PHE A 150 -0.13 -3.95 10.13
C PHE A 150 -0.08 -2.44 9.89
N ARG A 151 -1.01 -1.95 9.07
CA ARG A 151 -1.23 -0.52 8.86
C ARG A 151 -1.92 0.10 10.07
N ILE A 152 -1.29 1.14 10.64
CA ILE A 152 -1.84 1.93 11.73
C ILE A 152 -2.28 3.29 11.19
N GLU A 153 -3.48 3.69 11.56
CA GLU A 153 -4.04 5.01 11.28
C GLU A 153 -4.73 5.54 12.53
N SER A 154 -4.29 6.72 12.99
CA SER A 154 -4.80 7.31 14.24
C SER A 154 -4.74 6.32 15.41
N GLY A 155 -3.61 5.64 15.57
CA GLY A 155 -3.36 4.69 16.65
C GLY A 155 -4.07 3.34 16.54
N LYS A 156 -4.91 3.12 15.53
CA LYS A 156 -5.69 1.89 15.34
C LYS A 156 -5.25 1.13 14.09
N VAL A 157 -5.25 -0.21 14.15
CA VAL A 157 -5.05 -1.04 12.97
C VAL A 157 -6.20 -0.82 11.99
N ASN A 158 -5.88 -0.41 10.77
CA ASN A 158 -6.84 -0.25 9.68
C ASN A 158 -6.88 -1.52 8.83
N PHE A 159 -7.83 -2.42 9.13
CA PHE A 159 -8.02 -3.67 8.38
C PHE A 159 -8.69 -3.47 7.00
N ASP A 160 -9.20 -2.28 6.69
CA ASP A 160 -9.81 -1.98 5.38
C ASP A 160 -8.79 -1.51 4.36
N PHE A 161 -7.55 -1.22 4.78
CA PHE A 161 -6.51 -0.71 3.91
C PHE A 161 -6.03 -1.79 2.93
N ASN A 162 -6.02 -1.45 1.63
CA ASN A 162 -5.42 -2.26 0.57
C ASN A 162 -4.56 -1.35 -0.31
N GLY A 163 -3.31 -1.75 -0.58
CA GLY A 163 -2.40 -0.97 -1.41
C GLY A 163 -0.98 -0.89 -0.86
N LEU A 164 -0.25 0.14 -1.28
CA LEU A 164 1.15 0.33 -0.89
C LEU A 164 1.28 1.26 0.32
N ALA A 165 2.06 0.83 1.30
CA ALA A 165 2.46 1.66 2.43
C ALA A 165 3.95 1.45 2.74
N ALA A 166 4.60 2.49 3.30
CA ALA A 166 6.03 2.47 3.58
C ALA A 166 6.34 2.44 5.08
N ASN A 167 7.50 1.86 5.39
CA ASN A 167 8.20 2.03 6.66
C ASN A 167 9.70 2.23 6.39
N GLU A 168 10.53 2.19 7.42
CA GLU A 168 12.00 2.33 7.31
C GLU A 168 12.68 1.25 6.45
N TYR A 169 12.02 0.09 6.25
CA TYR A 169 12.54 -1.04 5.46
C TYR A 169 12.11 -1.00 3.99
N GLY A 170 11.17 -0.12 3.60
CA GLY A 170 10.73 0.03 2.21
C GLY A 170 9.23 0.19 2.03
N TRP A 171 8.78 -0.03 0.80
CA TRP A 171 7.38 0.00 0.41
C TRP A 171 6.81 -1.41 0.32
N TRP A 172 5.68 -1.64 0.97
CA TRP A 172 5.05 -2.94 1.12
C TRP A 172 3.64 -2.93 0.56
N TYR A 173 3.23 -4.03 -0.04
CA TYR A 173 1.84 -4.25 -0.43
C TYR A 173 1.05 -4.85 0.74
N LEU A 174 -0.09 -4.26 1.01
CA LEU A 174 -0.99 -4.68 2.08
C LEU A 174 -2.33 -5.10 1.50
N GLN A 175 -2.89 -6.14 2.09
CA GLN A 175 -4.26 -6.58 1.87
C GLN A 175 -4.95 -6.76 3.21
N GLY A 176 -6.13 -6.14 3.38
CA GLY A 176 -6.83 -6.17 4.66
C GLY A 176 -5.99 -5.61 5.81
N GLY A 177 -5.28 -4.50 5.57
CA GLY A 177 -4.43 -3.81 6.56
C GLY A 177 -3.15 -4.52 6.96
N ARG A 178 -2.87 -5.71 6.42
CA ARG A 178 -1.69 -6.53 6.73
C ARG A 178 -0.78 -6.64 5.51
N VAL A 179 0.54 -6.63 5.74
CA VAL A 179 1.52 -6.88 4.66
C VAL A 179 1.33 -8.30 4.14
N ASP A 180 1.14 -8.40 2.82
CA ASP A 180 1.07 -9.66 2.09
C ASP A 180 2.42 -9.99 1.45
N PHE A 181 3.21 -10.83 2.13
CA PHE A 181 4.54 -11.24 1.66
C PHE A 181 4.51 -12.19 0.46
N ASP A 182 3.36 -12.78 0.14
CA ASP A 182 3.21 -13.70 -1.00
C ASP A 182 2.82 -12.96 -2.29
N TYR A 183 2.41 -11.69 -2.16
CA TYR A 183 1.98 -10.90 -3.31
C TYR A 183 3.13 -10.61 -4.27
N THR A 184 2.92 -10.96 -5.54
CA THR A 184 3.78 -10.57 -6.66
C THR A 184 2.90 -10.08 -7.79
N GLY A 185 3.06 -8.81 -8.19
CA GLY A 185 2.15 -8.17 -9.15
C GLY A 185 2.43 -6.68 -9.29
N LEU A 186 1.42 -5.97 -9.78
CA LEU A 186 1.46 -4.51 -9.90
C LEU A 186 0.60 -3.87 -8.83
N ALA A 187 1.13 -2.83 -8.19
CA ALA A 187 0.38 -2.00 -7.24
C ALA A 187 0.68 -0.53 -7.47
N ALA A 188 -0.33 0.33 -7.26
CA ALA A 188 -0.22 1.77 -7.51
C ALA A 188 -0.28 2.58 -6.20
N ASN A 189 0.39 3.73 -6.23
CA ASN A 189 0.24 4.81 -5.25
C ASN A 189 0.27 6.16 -5.99
N GLU A 190 0.30 7.26 -5.26
CA GLU A 190 0.36 8.61 -5.84
C GLU A 190 1.59 8.87 -6.74
N ASN A 191 2.64 8.05 -6.63
CA ASN A 191 3.88 8.20 -7.40
C ASN A 191 3.92 7.32 -8.66
N GLY A 192 2.90 6.50 -8.89
CA GLY A 192 2.78 5.64 -10.08
C GLY A 192 2.45 4.19 -9.77
N THR A 193 2.61 3.35 -10.80
CA THR A 193 2.44 1.89 -10.70
C THR A 193 3.79 1.21 -10.55
N TRP A 194 3.87 0.27 -9.62
CA TRP A 194 5.11 -0.38 -9.21
C TRP A 194 5.02 -1.90 -9.32
N TYR A 195 6.12 -2.53 -9.67
CA TYR A 195 6.26 -3.97 -9.59
C TYR A 195 6.62 -4.38 -8.15
N VAL A 196 5.74 -5.17 -7.58
CA VAL A 196 5.90 -5.75 -6.25
C VAL A 196 6.31 -7.20 -6.40
N ARG A 197 7.31 -7.62 -5.65
CA ARG A 197 7.76 -9.01 -5.58
C ARG A 197 7.91 -9.43 -4.12
N ASN A 198 7.23 -10.53 -3.74
CA ASN A 198 7.22 -11.01 -2.35
C ASN A 198 6.80 -9.91 -1.36
N GLY A 199 5.72 -9.20 -1.69
CA GLY A 199 5.14 -8.16 -0.85
C GLY A 199 5.85 -6.81 -0.85
N GLN A 200 7.04 -6.66 -1.46
CA GLN A 200 7.83 -5.43 -1.45
C GLN A 200 8.03 -4.88 -2.87
N ILE A 201 8.04 -3.54 -3.02
CA ILE A 201 8.44 -2.93 -4.30
C ILE A 201 9.90 -3.30 -4.59
N ASP A 202 10.13 -3.90 -5.74
CA ASP A 202 11.47 -4.26 -6.20
C ASP A 202 12.09 -3.14 -7.06
N PHE A 203 12.68 -2.15 -6.41
CA PHE A 203 13.34 -1.02 -7.09
C PHE A 203 14.55 -1.44 -7.95
N SER A 204 15.07 -2.64 -7.75
CA SER A 204 16.19 -3.15 -8.55
C SER A 204 15.76 -3.77 -9.89
N TYR A 205 14.46 -4.07 -10.02
CA TYR A 205 13.96 -4.79 -11.18
C TYR A 205 13.96 -3.89 -12.44
N ASN A 206 14.56 -4.42 -13.51
CA ASN A 206 14.53 -3.84 -14.85
C ASN A 206 14.26 -4.98 -15.84
N GLY A 207 13.21 -4.86 -16.63
CA GLY A 207 12.84 -5.90 -17.59
C GLY A 207 11.34 -5.99 -17.83
N HIS A 208 10.92 -7.05 -18.50
CA HIS A 208 9.53 -7.30 -18.81
C HIS A 208 8.90 -8.22 -17.76
N VAL A 209 7.68 -7.92 -17.35
CA VAL A 209 6.84 -8.80 -16.51
C VAL A 209 5.51 -9.05 -17.19
N LYS A 210 4.98 -10.26 -17.04
CA LYS A 210 3.64 -10.62 -17.53
C LYS A 210 2.69 -10.74 -16.34
N ILE A 211 1.70 -9.85 -16.25
CA ILE A 211 0.67 -9.80 -15.20
C ILE A 211 -0.70 -9.81 -15.88
N ASP A 212 -1.58 -10.73 -15.49
CA ASP A 212 -2.93 -10.89 -16.03
C ASP A 212 -2.98 -10.96 -17.57
N GLY A 213 -2.00 -11.65 -18.16
CA GLY A 213 -1.90 -11.81 -19.61
C GLY A 213 -1.25 -10.67 -20.37
N LYS A 214 -1.10 -9.50 -19.75
CA LYS A 214 -0.45 -8.31 -20.35
C LYS A 214 1.02 -8.23 -20.00
N GLN A 215 1.84 -7.74 -20.92
CA GLN A 215 3.25 -7.49 -20.68
C GLN A 215 3.49 -6.02 -20.31
N TYR A 216 4.34 -5.81 -19.31
CA TYR A 216 4.72 -4.48 -18.84
C TYR A 216 6.24 -4.33 -18.86
N LEU A 217 6.71 -3.17 -19.28
CA LEU A 217 8.11 -2.78 -19.14
C LEU A 217 8.30 -2.08 -17.79
N VAL A 218 9.17 -2.65 -16.96
CA VAL A 218 9.52 -2.12 -15.64
C VAL A 218 10.94 -1.59 -15.67
N LYS A 219 11.15 -0.39 -15.15
CA LYS A 219 12.47 0.25 -14.99
C LYS A 219 12.60 0.78 -13.58
N GLY A 220 13.61 0.31 -12.84
CA GLY A 220 13.82 0.69 -11.45
C GLY A 220 12.60 0.40 -10.58
N GLY A 221 11.92 -0.73 -10.80
CA GLY A 221 10.70 -1.13 -10.11
C GLY A 221 9.43 -0.42 -10.55
N GLN A 222 9.52 0.70 -11.29
CA GLN A 222 8.35 1.44 -11.77
C GLN A 222 7.91 0.93 -13.15
N VAL A 223 6.60 0.72 -13.32
CA VAL A 223 6.00 0.39 -14.60
C VAL A 223 6.08 1.63 -15.50
N SER A 224 6.78 1.51 -16.62
CA SER A 224 6.97 2.63 -17.55
C SER A 224 5.89 2.68 -18.62
N GLN A 225 5.44 1.51 -19.10
CA GLN A 225 4.33 1.33 -20.07
C GLN A 225 3.98 -0.16 -20.16
N GLU A 226 2.84 -0.50 -20.78
CA GLU A 226 2.59 -1.88 -21.25
C GLU A 226 3.69 -2.24 -22.26
N ALA A 227 4.33 -3.41 -22.06
CA ALA A 227 5.27 -3.91 -23.04
C ALA A 227 4.51 -4.44 -24.26
N TYR A 228 5.11 -4.30 -25.44
CA TYR A 228 4.53 -4.82 -26.67
C TYR A 228 4.59 -6.34 -26.69
N ILE A 229 3.55 -7.00 -27.22
CA ILE A 229 3.56 -8.45 -27.47
C ILE A 229 3.87 -8.73 -28.93
N TRP A 230 4.39 -9.94 -29.19
CA TRP A 230 4.60 -10.43 -30.55
C TRP A 230 3.25 -10.62 -31.27
N PRO A 231 3.10 -10.13 -32.51
CA PRO A 231 1.78 -10.03 -33.15
C PRO A 231 1.24 -11.36 -33.72
N LEU A 232 2.08 -12.40 -33.87
CA LEU A 232 1.70 -13.71 -34.42
C LEU A 232 2.03 -14.83 -33.42
N ASP A 233 1.00 -15.36 -32.76
CA ASP A 233 1.16 -16.47 -31.80
C ASP A 233 1.68 -17.73 -32.50
N GLY A 234 2.78 -18.28 -31.94
CA GLY A 234 3.40 -19.50 -32.46
C GLY A 234 4.28 -19.33 -33.70
N TYR A 235 4.38 -18.13 -34.29
CA TYR A 235 5.21 -17.85 -35.47
C TYR A 235 6.36 -16.92 -35.09
N THR A 236 7.51 -17.47 -34.76
CA THR A 236 8.69 -16.73 -34.25
C THR A 236 9.84 -16.64 -35.24
N ARG A 237 9.77 -17.39 -36.37
CA ARG A 237 10.79 -17.36 -37.41
C ARG A 237 10.65 -16.07 -38.21
N LEU A 238 11.78 -15.47 -38.57
CA LEU A 238 11.87 -14.35 -39.51
C LEU A 238 12.36 -14.82 -40.87
N SER A 239 11.78 -14.30 -41.94
CA SER A 239 12.29 -14.43 -43.31
C SER A 239 13.17 -13.24 -43.71
N ASP A 240 12.94 -12.08 -43.08
CA ASP A 240 13.74 -10.89 -43.27
C ASP A 240 13.76 -10.04 -41.98
N THR A 241 14.83 -9.24 -41.79
CA THR A 241 15.07 -8.46 -40.60
C THR A 241 15.15 -6.97 -40.91
N PHE A 242 15.02 -6.13 -39.86
CA PHE A 242 15.24 -4.68 -39.95
C PHE A 242 16.68 -4.39 -40.42
N GLY A 243 16.81 -3.47 -41.38
CA GLY A 243 18.12 -3.03 -41.88
C GLY A 243 18.30 -3.09 -43.41
N GLU A 244 19.56 -3.00 -43.84
CA GLU A 244 19.89 -3.08 -45.29
C GLU A 244 19.64 -4.48 -45.84
N ARG A 245 18.92 -4.56 -47.00
CA ARG A 245 18.62 -5.81 -47.68
C ARG A 245 18.70 -5.66 -49.22
N ILE A 246 18.62 -6.78 -49.91
CA ILE A 246 18.42 -6.83 -51.34
C ILE A 246 17.00 -7.26 -51.62
N CYS A 247 16.11 -6.31 -51.93
CA CYS A 247 14.73 -6.57 -52.28
C CYS A 247 14.61 -7.15 -53.67
N PRO A 248 13.80 -8.19 -53.90
CA PRO A 248 13.59 -8.76 -55.26
C PRO A 248 12.97 -7.75 -56.24
N PHE A 249 12.24 -6.73 -55.72
CA PHE A 249 11.54 -5.75 -56.55
C PHE A 249 12.35 -4.47 -56.79
N HIS A 250 13.15 -4.02 -55.79
CA HIS A 250 13.77 -2.69 -55.76
C HIS A 250 15.31 -2.69 -55.73
N GLY A 251 15.95 -3.87 -55.55
CA GLY A 251 17.40 -3.97 -55.39
C GLY A 251 17.80 -3.65 -53.93
N LYS A 252 18.89 -2.87 -53.76
CA LYS A 252 19.31 -2.43 -52.43
C LYS A 252 18.32 -1.46 -51.84
N GLU A 253 17.78 -1.83 -50.68
CA GLU A 253 16.87 -0.99 -49.90
C GLU A 253 17.05 -1.20 -48.41
N PHE A 254 16.48 -0.32 -47.63
CA PHE A 254 16.40 -0.49 -46.17
C PHE A 254 15.03 -1.04 -45.80
N HIS A 255 14.97 -2.15 -45.04
CA HIS A 255 13.75 -2.73 -44.52
C HIS A 255 13.42 -2.12 -43.18
N ASP A 256 12.27 -1.44 -43.10
CA ASP A 256 11.83 -0.69 -41.92
C ASP A 256 11.13 -1.56 -40.84
N GLY A 257 11.17 -2.89 -41.01
CA GLY A 257 10.45 -3.83 -40.14
C GLY A 257 11.09 -5.22 -40.09
N VAL A 258 10.30 -6.19 -39.69
CA VAL A 258 10.64 -7.62 -39.75
C VAL A 258 9.54 -8.38 -40.46
N ASP A 259 9.92 -9.33 -41.32
CA ASP A 259 9.00 -10.19 -42.06
C ASP A 259 8.82 -11.53 -41.35
N ILE A 260 7.59 -11.83 -40.94
CA ILE A 260 7.20 -13.02 -40.18
C ILE A 260 6.40 -13.95 -41.10
N PRO A 261 6.99 -15.00 -41.69
CA PRO A 261 6.26 -15.90 -42.56
C PRO A 261 5.26 -16.74 -41.76
N ALA A 262 4.03 -16.75 -42.23
CA ALA A 262 2.93 -17.55 -41.67
C ALA A 262 1.91 -17.88 -42.75
N PRO A 263 1.12 -18.95 -42.64
CA PRO A 263 0.04 -19.24 -43.60
C PRO A 263 -0.97 -18.09 -43.70
N GLY A 264 -1.53 -17.89 -44.90
CA GLY A 264 -2.60 -16.91 -45.10
C GLY A 264 -3.80 -17.18 -44.19
N GLY A 265 -4.39 -16.13 -43.64
CA GLY A 265 -5.54 -16.21 -42.75
C GLY A 265 -5.24 -16.41 -41.25
N ILE A 266 -3.96 -16.55 -40.87
CA ILE A 266 -3.55 -16.55 -39.46
C ILE A 266 -3.86 -15.20 -38.82
N ASN A 267 -4.37 -15.21 -37.58
CA ASN A 267 -4.71 -14.00 -36.82
C ASN A 267 -3.47 -13.14 -36.56
N ILE A 268 -3.58 -11.85 -36.86
CA ILE A 268 -2.64 -10.81 -36.47
C ILE A 268 -3.24 -10.07 -35.28
N MET A 269 -2.47 -9.99 -34.20
CA MET A 269 -2.89 -9.36 -32.95
C MET A 269 -2.26 -7.98 -32.79
N ALA A 270 -3.00 -7.05 -32.19
CA ALA A 270 -2.45 -5.77 -31.76
C ALA A 270 -1.32 -5.98 -30.74
N SER A 271 -0.16 -5.40 -31.03
CA SER A 271 1.03 -5.56 -30.18
C SER A 271 0.91 -4.86 -28.82
N ALA A 272 0.09 -3.80 -28.74
CA ALA A 272 -0.33 -3.13 -27.49
C ALA A 272 -1.71 -2.49 -27.70
N SER A 273 -2.33 -2.03 -26.64
CA SER A 273 -3.57 -1.24 -26.69
C SER A 273 -3.30 0.10 -27.39
N GLY A 274 -4.28 0.65 -28.10
CA GLY A 274 -4.12 1.90 -28.82
C GLY A 274 -5.31 2.28 -29.69
N VAL A 275 -5.10 3.28 -30.55
CA VAL A 275 -6.10 3.76 -31.53
C VAL A 275 -5.62 3.45 -32.91
N VAL A 276 -6.47 2.85 -33.75
CA VAL A 276 -6.21 2.62 -35.18
C VAL A 276 -6.19 3.96 -35.91
N THR A 277 -5.02 4.37 -36.35
CA THR A 277 -4.85 5.64 -37.11
C THR A 277 -4.92 5.43 -38.63
N LYS A 278 -4.74 4.17 -39.06
CA LYS A 278 -4.95 3.78 -40.47
C LYS A 278 -5.43 2.33 -40.54
N ALA A 279 -6.45 2.10 -41.36
CA ALA A 279 -6.90 0.79 -41.79
C ALA A 279 -7.25 0.90 -43.29
N THR A 280 -6.30 0.62 -44.21
CA THR A 280 -6.39 0.99 -45.62
C THR A 280 -5.66 0.02 -46.53
N TYR A 281 -5.77 0.25 -47.83
CA TYR A 281 -5.02 -0.45 -48.88
C TYR A 281 -4.07 0.49 -49.61
N SER A 282 -2.84 0.05 -49.89
CA SER A 282 -1.93 0.70 -50.83
C SER A 282 -1.27 -0.36 -51.71
N SER A 283 -0.78 0.08 -52.90
CA SER A 283 -0.09 -0.81 -53.87
C SER A 283 1.19 -1.39 -53.30
N SER A 284 1.88 -0.68 -52.40
CA SER A 284 3.13 -1.13 -51.75
C SER A 284 2.83 -2.01 -50.56
N PHE A 285 2.04 -1.52 -49.60
CA PHE A 285 1.81 -2.20 -48.30
C PHE A 285 0.65 -3.19 -48.32
N GLY A 286 -0.15 -3.24 -49.41
CA GLY A 286 -1.35 -4.01 -49.41
C GLY A 286 -2.39 -3.48 -48.43
N ASN A 287 -3.25 -4.37 -47.92
CA ASN A 287 -4.07 -4.08 -46.75
C ASN A 287 -3.17 -3.92 -45.56
N ASN A 288 -3.29 -2.78 -44.85
CA ASN A 288 -2.41 -2.44 -43.75
C ASN A 288 -3.12 -1.70 -42.63
N ILE A 289 -2.62 -1.85 -41.42
CA ILE A 289 -3.07 -1.19 -40.20
C ILE A 289 -1.91 -0.42 -39.60
N THR A 290 -2.18 0.76 -39.06
CA THR A 290 -1.31 1.50 -38.16
C THR A 290 -2.06 1.76 -36.86
N ILE A 291 -1.43 1.48 -35.72
CA ILE A 291 -1.97 1.73 -34.38
C ILE A 291 -1.06 2.70 -33.66
N ASP A 292 -1.62 3.79 -33.16
CA ASP A 292 -0.96 4.72 -32.23
C ASP A 292 -1.19 4.22 -30.79
N HIS A 293 -0.09 3.90 -30.10
CA HIS A 293 -0.09 3.44 -28.72
C HIS A 293 0.12 4.56 -27.71
N GLY A 294 0.18 5.81 -28.18
CA GLY A 294 0.55 6.96 -27.36
C GLY A 294 2.06 7.09 -27.16
N ASN A 295 2.48 8.19 -26.52
CA ASN A 295 3.88 8.51 -26.24
C ASN A 295 4.80 8.46 -27.46
N GLY A 296 4.26 8.72 -28.67
CA GLY A 296 4.98 8.73 -29.94
C GLY A 296 5.33 7.35 -30.48
N VAL A 297 4.68 6.29 -30.02
CA VAL A 297 4.92 4.92 -30.49
C VAL A 297 3.77 4.43 -31.35
N GLU A 298 4.10 3.99 -32.58
CA GLU A 298 3.18 3.37 -33.52
C GLU A 298 3.65 1.97 -33.92
N THR A 299 2.70 1.05 -34.16
CA THR A 299 2.96 -0.22 -34.85
C THR A 299 2.23 -0.30 -36.18
N MET A 300 2.84 -0.99 -37.13
CA MET A 300 2.26 -1.17 -38.47
C MET A 300 2.23 -2.67 -38.82
N TYR A 301 1.17 -3.09 -39.46
CA TYR A 301 0.88 -4.47 -39.87
C TYR A 301 0.52 -4.48 -41.35
N LEU A 302 1.40 -5.04 -42.19
CA LEU A 302 1.26 -4.91 -43.63
C LEU A 302 1.03 -6.27 -44.31
N HIS A 303 0.64 -6.20 -45.59
CA HIS A 303 0.37 -7.33 -46.47
C HIS A 303 -0.81 -8.21 -46.06
N CYS A 304 -1.71 -7.69 -45.20
CA CYS A 304 -2.85 -8.43 -44.67
C CYS A 304 -3.80 -8.92 -45.79
N SER A 305 -4.40 -10.10 -45.61
CA SER A 305 -5.44 -10.61 -46.51
C SER A 305 -6.77 -9.89 -46.28
N ALA A 306 -7.08 -9.56 -45.02
CA ALA A 306 -8.26 -8.81 -44.61
C ALA A 306 -7.97 -8.05 -43.32
N LEU A 307 -8.71 -6.95 -43.10
CA LEU A 307 -8.68 -6.13 -41.89
C LEU A 307 -9.91 -6.47 -41.04
N ALA A 308 -9.75 -6.54 -39.72
CA ALA A 308 -10.82 -6.83 -38.75
C ALA A 308 -11.23 -5.58 -37.95
N VAL A 309 -10.57 -4.46 -38.18
CA VAL A 309 -10.81 -3.16 -37.52
C VAL A 309 -10.82 -2.03 -38.54
N GLU A 310 -11.37 -0.87 -38.16
CA GLU A 310 -11.46 0.33 -38.98
C GLU A 310 -10.66 1.49 -38.36
N GLU A 311 -10.36 2.51 -39.13
CA GLU A 311 -9.72 3.74 -38.64
C GLU A 311 -10.61 4.42 -37.60
N GLY A 312 -10.01 4.79 -36.47
CA GLY A 312 -10.68 5.36 -35.30
C GLY A 312 -11.04 4.33 -34.22
N ASP A 313 -10.94 3.01 -34.48
CA ASP A 313 -11.21 1.99 -33.47
C ASP A 313 -10.19 2.01 -32.35
N HIS A 314 -10.67 1.81 -31.11
CA HIS A 314 -9.83 1.47 -29.97
C HIS A 314 -9.62 -0.02 -29.91
N VAL A 315 -8.37 -0.46 -29.81
CA VAL A 315 -8.00 -1.88 -29.72
C VAL A 315 -7.26 -2.15 -28.41
N GLU A 316 -7.44 -3.36 -27.90
CA GLU A 316 -6.71 -3.84 -26.74
C GLU A 316 -5.50 -4.69 -27.18
N GLN A 317 -4.46 -4.76 -26.33
CA GLN A 317 -3.33 -5.66 -26.55
C GLN A 317 -3.82 -7.11 -26.72
N GLY A 318 -3.35 -7.78 -27.78
CA GLY A 318 -3.76 -9.17 -28.11
C GLY A 318 -5.10 -9.29 -28.85
N GLN A 319 -5.80 -8.17 -29.09
CA GLN A 319 -7.01 -8.19 -29.95
C GLN A 319 -6.62 -8.54 -31.37
N VAL A 320 -7.42 -9.42 -32.04
CA VAL A 320 -7.27 -9.71 -33.47
C VAL A 320 -7.67 -8.49 -34.27
N ILE A 321 -6.74 -7.97 -35.09
CA ILE A 321 -6.91 -6.74 -35.89
C ILE A 321 -6.89 -7.01 -37.38
N ALA A 322 -6.24 -8.10 -37.82
CA ALA A 322 -6.13 -8.44 -39.24
C ALA A 322 -5.80 -9.94 -39.41
N TYR A 323 -5.61 -10.35 -40.64
CA TYR A 323 -5.22 -11.72 -41.02
C TYR A 323 -4.03 -11.69 -41.97
N VAL A 324 -3.06 -12.61 -41.75
CA VAL A 324 -1.89 -12.75 -42.63
C VAL A 324 -2.28 -12.94 -44.07
N GLY A 325 -1.56 -12.29 -44.98
CA GLY A 325 -1.80 -12.36 -46.41
C GLY A 325 -0.56 -12.14 -47.26
N THR A 326 -0.76 -11.75 -48.48
CA THR A 326 0.28 -11.44 -49.47
C THR A 326 -0.19 -10.35 -50.42
N THR A 327 -0.96 -9.38 -49.89
CA THR A 327 -1.45 -8.22 -50.69
C THR A 327 -0.37 -7.15 -50.83
N GLY A 328 -0.46 -6.33 -51.89
CA GLY A 328 0.57 -5.31 -52.21
C GLY A 328 1.84 -5.90 -52.81
N SER A 329 3.00 -5.30 -52.53
CA SER A 329 4.31 -5.75 -53.03
C SER A 329 4.89 -6.86 -52.12
N SER A 330 4.33 -8.06 -52.22
CA SER A 330 4.70 -9.23 -51.42
C SER A 330 4.95 -10.45 -52.30
N THR A 331 5.92 -11.28 -51.92
CA THR A 331 6.30 -12.51 -52.66
C THR A 331 5.66 -13.78 -52.12
N GLY A 332 4.99 -13.71 -50.97
CA GLY A 332 4.36 -14.85 -50.32
C GLY A 332 3.70 -14.43 -49.01
N ASN A 333 2.93 -15.36 -48.41
CA ASN A 333 2.25 -15.07 -47.14
C ASN A 333 3.20 -14.78 -46.02
N HIS A 334 3.15 -13.56 -45.46
CA HIS A 334 3.88 -13.10 -44.29
C HIS A 334 3.21 -11.87 -43.66
N LEU A 335 3.59 -11.50 -42.46
CA LEU A 335 3.34 -10.21 -41.85
C LEU A 335 4.65 -9.40 -41.93
N ASP A 336 4.65 -8.23 -42.56
CA ASP A 336 5.68 -7.20 -42.38
C ASP A 336 5.23 -6.35 -41.18
N PHE A 337 5.99 -6.49 -40.06
CA PHE A 337 5.71 -5.86 -38.78
C PHE A 337 6.71 -4.77 -38.49
N ARG A 338 6.24 -3.55 -38.20
CA ARG A 338 7.07 -2.37 -38.04
C ARG A 338 6.76 -1.61 -36.76
N PHE A 339 7.77 -0.99 -36.19
CA PHE A 339 7.66 -0.01 -35.11
C PHE A 339 8.14 1.37 -35.55
N LYS A 340 7.44 2.41 -35.07
CA LYS A 340 7.94 3.79 -35.09
C LYS A 340 7.98 4.34 -33.66
N VAL A 341 9.03 5.09 -33.36
CA VAL A 341 9.18 5.85 -32.13
C VAL A 341 9.48 7.30 -32.50
N ASN A 342 8.61 8.22 -32.10
CA ASN A 342 8.68 9.65 -32.46
C ASN A 342 8.81 9.90 -33.96
N GLY A 343 8.12 9.07 -34.78
CA GLY A 343 8.09 9.18 -36.24
C GLY A 343 9.21 8.43 -36.96
N GLU A 344 10.23 7.93 -36.26
CA GLU A 344 11.35 7.19 -36.88
C GLU A 344 11.14 5.67 -36.73
N TYR A 345 11.46 4.90 -37.78
CA TYR A 345 11.42 3.45 -37.73
C TYR A 345 12.55 2.91 -36.84
N VAL A 346 12.21 1.95 -35.99
CA VAL A 346 13.14 1.26 -35.10
C VAL A 346 13.06 -0.25 -35.29
N ASP A 347 14.12 -0.97 -34.99
CA ASP A 347 14.13 -2.43 -35.04
C ASP A 347 13.04 -3.00 -34.11
N PRO A 348 12.01 -3.71 -34.65
CA PRO A 348 10.98 -4.32 -33.84
C PRO A 348 11.51 -5.26 -32.75
N LEU A 349 12.64 -5.95 -32.97
CA LEU A 349 13.24 -6.84 -31.99
C LEU A 349 13.83 -6.11 -30.78
N SER A 350 14.04 -4.79 -30.89
CA SER A 350 14.40 -3.95 -29.73
C SER A 350 13.21 -3.60 -28.84
N MET A 351 11.98 -3.77 -29.36
CA MET A 351 10.75 -3.40 -28.69
C MET A 351 9.95 -4.61 -28.18
N VAL A 352 10.02 -5.74 -28.90
CA VAL A 352 9.26 -6.96 -28.62
C VAL A 352 10.09 -8.22 -28.92
N GLN A 353 9.86 -9.28 -28.16
CA GLN A 353 10.50 -10.58 -28.38
C GLN A 353 9.50 -11.54 -29.05
N PRO A 354 9.92 -12.35 -30.06
CA PRO A 354 9.12 -13.40 -30.68
C PRO A 354 8.66 -14.50 -29.72
#